data_d08a790fff71890c24cc016e206ffccd
#
_entry.id   d08a790fff71890c24cc016e206ffccd
#
_cell.length_a   1.000
_cell.length_b   1.000
_cell.length_c   1.000
_cell.angle_alpha   90.00
_cell.angle_beta   90.00
_cell.angle_gamma   90.00
#
_symmetry.space_group_name_H-M   'P 1'
#
loop_
_entity.id
_entity.type
_entity.pdbx_description
1 polymer ?
#
loop_
_entity_poly.entity_id
_entity_poly.type
_entity_poly.pdbx_seq_one_letter_code
_entity_poly.pdbx_strand_id
1 'polypeptide(L)'
;MTNSILLIGCTGFLGKCILYKLLKQTSFNICLIIRNKNGVSFQNRIPIILKEIFCHSDEYIQRIKPINVNYIRNQQMKINITNEEKIYITENVSFIINALADINFNRPLVTAVQNNTLTALNWLNILKHCKHKVKYVYVSTAYVNYHLDDEIIQEKIYETRMDHNTLTNVLNKNITSIKPYLNTYTYSKQLTEIILTKERKLSNVDLHIVRPSIIVCADKYPHKGYGCLQNVNLAFFGAITGTIACFDIEPNTKFNCIVPVDKVSNMCIHKLKSKKKYSIQHCSYNNNHFSVAKLHNFINHIKNKKQANPILIDSIYYKPYVPLFVGNSTFYKIYAI
;
A
#
# COMPACT_ATOMS: atom_id res chain seq x y z
N MET A 1 -1.01 -13.00 -27.69
CA MET A 1 -1.33 -11.93 -26.74
C MET A 1 -0.23 -11.85 -25.72
N THR A 2 0.48 -10.74 -25.66
CA THR A 2 1.53 -10.54 -24.66
C THR A 2 0.85 -10.24 -23.31
N ASN A 3 0.86 -11.20 -22.40
CA ASN A 3 0.33 -11.01 -21.06
C ASN A 3 1.21 -10.01 -20.29
N SER A 4 0.73 -8.78 -20.18
CA SER A 4 1.41 -7.74 -19.41
C SER A 4 0.74 -7.53 -18.05
N ILE A 5 1.54 -7.17 -17.05
CA ILE A 5 1.06 -6.76 -15.73
C ILE A 5 1.22 -5.26 -15.60
N LEU A 6 0.17 -4.56 -15.19
CA LEU A 6 0.21 -3.15 -14.84
C LEU A 6 0.42 -3.01 -13.33
N LEU A 7 1.53 -2.40 -12.93
CA LEU A 7 1.84 -2.14 -11.52
C LEU A 7 1.73 -0.64 -11.21
N ILE A 8 0.77 -0.31 -10.34
CA ILE A 8 0.49 1.04 -9.87
C ILE A 8 1.05 1.19 -8.46
N GLY A 9 1.82 2.25 -8.22
CA GLY A 9 2.49 2.47 -6.94
C GLY A 9 3.87 1.81 -6.82
N CYS A 10 4.51 1.48 -7.95
CA CYS A 10 5.81 0.81 -8.03
C CYS A 10 6.97 1.57 -7.36
N THR A 11 6.81 2.86 -7.09
CA THR A 11 7.82 3.70 -6.40
C THR A 11 7.70 3.66 -4.87
N GLY A 12 6.63 3.08 -4.35
CA GLY A 12 6.39 2.92 -2.91
C GLY A 12 7.06 1.66 -2.35
N PHE A 13 7.11 1.56 -1.02
CA PHE A 13 7.75 0.44 -0.31
C PHE A 13 7.19 -0.93 -0.76
N LEU A 14 5.88 -1.13 -0.65
CA LEU A 14 5.23 -2.36 -1.10
C LEU A 14 5.36 -2.56 -2.61
N GLY A 15 5.20 -1.48 -3.40
CA GLY A 15 5.27 -1.57 -4.86
C GLY A 15 6.63 -2.02 -5.38
N LYS A 16 7.73 -1.59 -4.75
CA LYS A 16 9.08 -2.06 -5.07
C LYS A 16 9.27 -3.54 -4.76
N CYS A 17 8.75 -4.00 -3.63
CA CYS A 17 8.79 -5.42 -3.25
C CYS A 17 7.97 -6.29 -4.22
N ILE A 18 6.80 -5.82 -4.66
CA ILE A 18 5.99 -6.48 -5.70
C ILE A 18 6.77 -6.52 -7.02
N LEU A 19 7.37 -5.39 -7.44
CA LEU A 19 8.16 -5.31 -8.67
C LEU A 19 9.31 -6.31 -8.67
N TYR A 20 10.09 -6.35 -7.57
CA TYR A 20 11.16 -7.34 -7.40
C TYR A 20 10.68 -8.76 -7.68
N LYS A 21 9.59 -9.12 -7.05
CA LYS A 21 9.07 -10.48 -7.16
C LYS A 21 8.49 -10.81 -8.53
N LEU A 22 7.79 -9.86 -9.16
CA LEU A 22 7.28 -10.03 -10.52
C LEU A 22 8.42 -10.26 -11.51
N LEU A 23 9.51 -9.50 -11.41
CA LEU A 23 10.68 -9.64 -12.27
C LEU A 23 11.43 -10.97 -12.04
N LYS A 24 11.54 -11.42 -10.78
CA LYS A 24 12.22 -12.68 -10.44
C LYS A 24 11.40 -13.94 -10.70
N GLN A 25 10.08 -13.89 -10.60
CA GLN A 25 9.25 -15.12 -10.55
C GLN A 25 8.25 -15.25 -11.69
N THR A 26 8.22 -14.30 -12.60
CA THR A 26 7.34 -14.35 -13.78
C THR A 26 8.12 -13.96 -15.03
N SER A 27 7.58 -14.36 -16.18
CA SER A 27 8.07 -13.94 -17.51
C SER A 27 7.24 -12.80 -18.11
N PHE A 28 6.28 -12.22 -17.38
CA PHE A 28 5.44 -11.14 -17.87
C PHE A 28 6.23 -9.86 -18.17
N ASN A 29 5.79 -9.13 -19.17
CA ASN A 29 6.15 -7.73 -19.31
C ASN A 29 5.44 -6.90 -18.24
N ILE A 30 6.12 -5.90 -17.69
CA ILE A 30 5.60 -5.12 -16.58
C ILE A 30 5.46 -3.67 -17.00
N CYS A 31 4.22 -3.19 -17.04
CA CYS A 31 3.92 -1.78 -17.25
C CYS A 31 4.01 -1.06 -15.89
N LEU A 32 4.92 -0.11 -15.77
CA LEU A 32 5.10 0.66 -14.55
C LEU A 32 4.46 2.03 -14.68
N ILE A 33 3.51 2.33 -13.81
CA ILE A 33 2.91 3.66 -13.71
C ILE A 33 3.83 4.56 -12.88
N ILE A 34 4.50 5.48 -13.56
CA ILE A 34 5.51 6.37 -12.97
C ILE A 34 5.25 7.81 -13.40
N ARG A 35 5.50 8.77 -12.50
CA ARG A 35 5.43 10.22 -12.79
C ARG A 35 6.84 10.80 -12.90
N ASN A 36 6.97 11.91 -13.60
CA ASN A 36 8.12 12.78 -13.42
C ASN A 36 8.15 13.30 -11.96
N LYS A 37 9.30 13.38 -11.36
CA LYS A 37 9.44 13.87 -9.97
C LYS A 37 10.79 14.50 -9.74
N ASN A 38 10.81 15.68 -9.10
CA ASN A 38 12.03 16.40 -8.71
C ASN A 38 13.01 16.59 -9.89
N GLY A 39 12.52 16.97 -11.07
CA GLY A 39 13.32 17.15 -12.27
C GLY A 39 13.78 15.86 -12.97
N VAL A 40 13.51 14.69 -12.39
CA VAL A 40 13.86 13.38 -13.00
C VAL A 40 12.68 12.86 -13.81
N SER A 41 12.94 12.55 -15.09
CA SER A 41 11.92 11.96 -15.98
C SER A 41 11.48 10.57 -15.49
N PHE A 42 10.28 10.17 -15.86
CA PHE A 42 9.75 8.87 -15.48
C PHE A 42 10.63 7.70 -16.00
N GLN A 43 11.24 7.81 -17.19
CA GLN A 43 12.17 6.82 -17.71
C GLN A 43 13.43 6.71 -16.84
N ASN A 44 14.05 7.85 -16.49
CA ASN A 44 15.29 7.90 -15.71
C ASN A 44 15.08 7.45 -14.25
N ARG A 45 13.84 7.39 -13.79
CA ARG A 45 13.50 6.85 -12.47
C ARG A 45 13.52 5.31 -12.40
N ILE A 46 13.42 4.61 -13.53
CA ILE A 46 13.42 3.13 -13.54
C ILE A 46 14.75 2.55 -13.04
N PRO A 47 15.92 2.94 -13.59
CA PRO A 47 17.19 2.44 -13.08
C PRO A 47 17.37 2.72 -11.58
N ILE A 48 16.91 3.88 -11.10
CA ILE A 48 16.97 4.23 -9.67
C ILE A 48 16.16 3.25 -8.83
N ILE A 49 14.91 2.95 -9.25
CA ILE A 49 14.04 2.00 -8.54
C ILE A 49 14.65 0.61 -8.56
N LEU A 50 15.19 0.19 -9.69
CA LEU A 50 15.78 -1.15 -9.82
C LEU A 50 17.03 -1.31 -8.96
N LYS A 51 17.91 -0.30 -8.88
CA LYS A 51 19.11 -0.31 -8.02
C LYS A 51 18.77 -0.43 -6.53
N GLU A 52 17.61 0.01 -6.10
CA GLU A 52 17.19 -0.14 -4.70
C GLU A 52 16.78 -1.58 -4.34
N ILE A 53 16.42 -2.40 -5.31
CA ILE A 53 15.88 -3.74 -5.10
C ILE A 53 16.73 -4.86 -5.71
N PHE A 54 17.70 -4.53 -6.57
CA PHE A 54 18.60 -5.48 -7.22
C PHE A 54 20.05 -5.01 -7.15
N CYS A 55 20.98 -5.94 -6.96
CA CYS A 55 22.41 -5.68 -7.11
C CYS A 55 22.79 -5.46 -8.58
N HIS A 56 22.18 -6.25 -9.49
CA HIS A 56 22.36 -6.15 -10.95
C HIS A 56 20.99 -6.06 -11.57
N SER A 57 20.71 -5.02 -12.34
CA SER A 57 19.35 -4.65 -12.78
C SER A 57 19.14 -4.64 -14.29
N ASP A 58 20.21 -4.68 -15.09
CA ASP A 58 20.13 -4.40 -16.52
C ASP A 58 19.33 -5.47 -17.29
N GLU A 59 19.38 -6.71 -16.83
CA GLU A 59 18.61 -7.82 -17.40
C GLU A 59 17.08 -7.63 -17.33
N TYR A 60 16.59 -6.78 -16.37
CA TYR A 60 15.16 -6.58 -16.17
C TYR A 60 14.58 -5.41 -16.95
N ILE A 61 15.42 -4.47 -17.41
CA ILE A 61 14.97 -3.23 -18.08
C ILE A 61 14.14 -3.55 -19.32
N GLN A 62 14.54 -4.57 -20.09
CA GLN A 62 13.86 -4.96 -21.33
C GLN A 62 12.41 -5.43 -21.12
N ARG A 63 12.09 -5.88 -19.91
CA ARG A 63 10.74 -6.34 -19.53
C ARG A 63 9.86 -5.23 -18.97
N ILE A 64 10.39 -4.02 -18.84
CA ILE A 64 9.70 -2.89 -18.23
C ILE A 64 9.25 -1.90 -19.31
N LYS A 65 7.94 -1.67 -19.38
CA LYS A 65 7.34 -0.57 -20.15
C LYS A 65 6.90 0.52 -19.19
N PRO A 66 7.60 1.67 -19.15
CA PRO A 66 7.14 2.79 -18.35
C PRO A 66 5.97 3.49 -19.03
N ILE A 67 4.98 3.86 -18.23
CA ILE A 67 3.83 4.66 -18.64
C ILE A 67 3.82 5.92 -17.79
N ASN A 68 3.89 7.07 -18.45
CA ASN A 68 3.86 8.35 -17.77
C ASN A 68 2.42 8.69 -17.38
N VAL A 69 2.18 8.94 -16.11
CA VAL A 69 0.87 9.32 -15.63
C VAL A 69 0.93 10.70 -14.99
N ASN A 70 0.09 11.58 -15.47
CA ASN A 70 -0.20 12.83 -14.80
C ASN A 70 -1.61 12.77 -14.22
N TYR A 71 -1.73 13.11 -12.94
CA TYR A 71 -3.03 13.23 -12.28
C TYR A 71 -3.48 14.68 -12.33
N ILE A 72 -4.51 14.95 -13.12
CA ILE A 72 -5.13 16.29 -13.17
C ILE A 72 -5.99 16.42 -11.92
N ARG A 73 -5.53 17.21 -10.95
CA ARG A 73 -6.20 17.44 -9.67
C ARG A 73 -7.23 18.56 -9.77
N ASN A 74 -8.23 18.36 -10.58
CA ASN A 74 -9.49 19.11 -10.49
C ASN A 74 -10.47 18.35 -9.57
N GLN A 75 -11.70 18.84 -9.45
CA GLN A 75 -12.73 18.17 -8.62
C GLN A 75 -12.90 16.68 -8.95
N GLN A 76 -12.65 16.26 -10.20
CA GLN A 76 -12.85 14.90 -10.68
C GLN A 76 -11.58 14.03 -10.71
N MET A 77 -10.39 14.59 -10.45
CA MET A 77 -9.10 13.88 -10.53
C MET A 77 -9.04 12.84 -11.67
N LYS A 78 -8.65 13.28 -12.85
CA LYS A 78 -8.55 12.41 -14.02
C LYS A 78 -7.12 11.88 -14.19
N ILE A 79 -7.02 10.63 -14.65
CA ILE A 79 -5.76 10.05 -15.13
C ILE A 79 -5.53 10.59 -16.54
N ASN A 80 -4.38 11.25 -16.75
CA ASN A 80 -3.95 11.70 -18.07
C ASN A 80 -2.81 10.78 -18.55
N ILE A 81 -3.12 9.95 -19.52
CA ILE A 81 -2.20 9.08 -20.30
C ILE A 81 -2.50 9.30 -21.76
N THR A 82 -1.53 9.02 -22.64
CA THR A 82 -1.73 9.17 -24.09
C THR A 82 -2.74 8.14 -24.61
N ASN A 83 -3.32 8.40 -25.77
CA ASN A 83 -4.22 7.43 -26.43
C ASN A 83 -3.50 6.12 -26.77
N GLU A 84 -2.24 6.19 -27.17
CA GLU A 84 -1.41 5.01 -27.46
C GLU A 84 -1.19 4.16 -26.21
N GLU A 85 -0.88 4.79 -25.05
CA GLU A 85 -0.75 4.11 -23.78
C GLU A 85 -2.07 3.45 -23.35
N LYS A 86 -3.19 4.15 -23.56
CA LYS A 86 -4.52 3.61 -23.26
C LYS A 86 -4.85 2.40 -24.14
N ILE A 87 -4.59 2.48 -25.45
CA ILE A 87 -4.76 1.35 -26.37
C ILE A 87 -3.88 0.19 -25.95
N TYR A 88 -2.60 0.45 -25.68
CA TYR A 88 -1.69 -0.60 -25.22
C TYR A 88 -2.20 -1.31 -23.96
N ILE A 89 -2.67 -0.56 -22.96
CA ILE A 89 -3.22 -1.13 -21.72
C ILE A 89 -4.44 -2.01 -22.04
N THR A 90 -5.38 -1.51 -22.82
CA THR A 90 -6.63 -2.22 -23.08
C THR A 90 -6.45 -3.48 -23.95
N GLU A 91 -5.38 -3.57 -24.71
CA GLU A 91 -5.10 -4.72 -25.58
C GLU A 91 -4.16 -5.75 -24.94
N ASN A 92 -3.22 -5.33 -24.09
CA ASN A 92 -2.11 -6.18 -23.66
C ASN A 92 -2.12 -6.49 -22.15
N VAL A 93 -2.80 -5.69 -21.32
CA VAL A 93 -2.77 -5.86 -19.86
C VAL A 93 -3.83 -6.83 -19.40
N SER A 94 -3.43 -7.98 -18.89
CA SER A 94 -4.34 -8.99 -18.33
C SER A 94 -4.42 -8.95 -16.81
N PHE A 95 -3.45 -8.31 -16.15
CA PHE A 95 -3.35 -8.24 -14.70
C PHE A 95 -2.99 -6.85 -14.23
N ILE A 96 -3.63 -6.41 -13.15
CA ILE A 96 -3.31 -5.13 -12.50
C ILE A 96 -3.11 -5.36 -11.02
N ILE A 97 -2.04 -4.76 -10.49
CA ILE A 97 -1.82 -4.64 -9.05
C ILE A 97 -1.77 -3.17 -8.71
N ASN A 98 -2.75 -2.71 -7.95
CA ASN A 98 -2.82 -1.33 -7.46
C ASN A 98 -2.40 -1.27 -6.00
N ALA A 99 -1.14 -0.93 -5.78
CA ALA A 99 -0.54 -0.68 -4.47
C ALA A 99 -0.37 0.82 -4.16
N LEU A 100 -0.99 1.70 -4.95
CA LEU A 100 -0.96 3.14 -4.70
C LEU A 100 -1.88 3.50 -3.55
N ALA A 101 -1.36 4.28 -2.61
CA ALA A 101 -2.16 4.91 -1.57
C ALA A 101 -1.47 6.18 -1.05
N ASP A 102 -2.28 7.17 -0.68
CA ASP A 102 -1.89 8.21 0.26
C ASP A 102 -2.22 7.71 1.66
N ILE A 103 -1.19 7.42 2.42
CA ILE A 103 -1.27 6.83 3.76
C ILE A 103 -1.26 7.88 4.89
N ASN A 104 -1.38 9.15 4.56
CA ASN A 104 -1.43 10.22 5.54
C ASN A 104 -2.82 10.28 6.18
N PHE A 105 -2.90 9.99 7.48
CA PHE A 105 -4.15 9.94 8.25
C PHE A 105 -4.83 11.29 8.44
N ASN A 106 -4.04 12.38 8.35
CA ASN A 106 -4.51 13.75 8.55
C ASN A 106 -4.78 14.50 7.23
N ARG A 107 -4.86 13.80 6.11
CA ARG A 107 -5.25 14.44 4.85
C ARG A 107 -6.66 15.01 4.93
N PRO A 108 -6.92 16.19 4.35
CA PRO A 108 -8.29 16.62 4.13
C PRO A 108 -9.09 15.53 3.41
N LEU A 109 -10.32 15.30 3.83
CA LEU A 109 -11.14 14.19 3.35
C LEU A 109 -11.25 14.14 1.82
N VAL A 110 -11.51 15.27 1.18
CA VAL A 110 -11.57 15.38 -0.29
C VAL A 110 -10.27 14.90 -0.92
N THR A 111 -9.12 15.33 -0.40
CA THR A 111 -7.81 14.94 -0.93
C THR A 111 -7.54 13.44 -0.73
N ALA A 112 -7.89 12.88 0.43
CA ALA A 112 -7.75 11.45 0.69
C ALA A 112 -8.60 10.62 -0.28
N VAL A 113 -9.85 11.02 -0.50
CA VAL A 113 -10.77 10.36 -1.45
C VAL A 113 -10.30 10.52 -2.89
N GLN A 114 -9.81 11.69 -3.29
CA GLN A 114 -9.21 11.89 -4.61
C GLN A 114 -8.00 10.96 -4.82
N ASN A 115 -7.08 10.94 -3.87
CA ASN A 115 -5.85 10.18 -4.01
C ASN A 115 -6.07 8.65 -3.95
N ASN A 116 -6.98 8.18 -3.12
CA ASN A 116 -7.19 6.75 -2.90
C ASN A 116 -8.36 6.20 -3.70
N THR A 117 -9.53 6.85 -3.66
CA THR A 117 -10.77 6.34 -4.26
C THR A 117 -10.82 6.65 -5.75
N LEU A 118 -10.75 7.93 -6.14
CA LEU A 118 -10.87 8.30 -7.55
C LEU A 118 -9.75 7.70 -8.40
N THR A 119 -8.53 7.65 -7.87
CA THR A 119 -7.42 7.01 -8.58
C THR A 119 -7.72 5.54 -8.89
N ALA A 120 -8.22 4.79 -7.91
CA ALA A 120 -8.54 3.38 -8.12
C ALA A 120 -9.70 3.17 -9.11
N LEU A 121 -10.73 4.01 -9.04
CA LEU A 121 -11.88 3.98 -9.95
C LEU A 121 -11.51 4.37 -11.38
N ASN A 122 -10.65 5.36 -11.56
CA ASN A 122 -10.17 5.76 -12.88
C ASN A 122 -9.43 4.61 -13.57
N TRP A 123 -8.63 3.84 -12.84
CA TRP A 123 -8.02 2.64 -13.40
C TRP A 123 -9.06 1.58 -13.75
N LEU A 124 -10.04 1.32 -12.87
CA LEU A 124 -11.12 0.39 -13.20
C LEU A 124 -11.87 0.84 -14.48
N ASN A 125 -12.12 2.14 -14.64
CA ASN A 125 -12.79 2.65 -15.83
C ASN A 125 -12.00 2.42 -17.11
N ILE A 126 -10.66 2.53 -17.08
CA ILE A 126 -9.82 2.16 -18.22
C ILE A 126 -9.98 0.66 -18.53
N LEU A 127 -9.98 -0.19 -17.49
CA LEU A 127 -10.08 -1.63 -17.64
C LEU A 127 -11.42 -2.13 -18.19
N LYS A 128 -12.50 -1.39 -17.97
CA LYS A 128 -13.82 -1.70 -18.57
C LYS A 128 -13.79 -1.71 -20.09
N HIS A 129 -12.82 -1.05 -20.71
CA HIS A 129 -12.62 -1.02 -22.15
C HIS A 129 -11.75 -2.17 -22.68
N CYS A 130 -11.21 -3.04 -21.82
CA CYS A 130 -10.49 -4.22 -22.26
C CYS A 130 -11.45 -5.23 -22.90
N LYS A 131 -11.09 -5.74 -24.09
CA LYS A 131 -11.87 -6.76 -24.81
C LYS A 131 -11.74 -8.15 -24.15
N HIS A 132 -10.72 -8.35 -23.35
CA HIS A 132 -10.44 -9.59 -22.65
C HIS A 132 -10.66 -9.43 -21.13
N LYS A 133 -10.66 -10.55 -20.44
CA LYS A 133 -10.82 -10.57 -19.00
C LYS A 133 -9.59 -10.06 -18.29
N VAL A 134 -9.75 -9.17 -17.33
CA VAL A 134 -8.67 -8.58 -16.54
C VAL A 134 -8.83 -8.92 -15.07
N LYS A 135 -7.73 -9.22 -14.38
CA LYS A 135 -7.71 -9.35 -12.92
C LYS A 135 -7.15 -8.08 -12.28
N TYR A 136 -7.94 -7.50 -11.40
CA TYR A 136 -7.58 -6.31 -10.65
C TYR A 136 -7.34 -6.65 -9.18
N VAL A 137 -6.09 -6.60 -8.75
CA VAL A 137 -5.71 -6.75 -7.35
C VAL A 137 -5.59 -5.35 -6.74
N TYR A 138 -6.49 -5.04 -5.82
CA TYR A 138 -6.50 -3.77 -5.09
C TYR A 138 -5.95 -3.97 -3.68
N VAL A 139 -4.93 -3.21 -3.32
CA VAL A 139 -4.36 -3.21 -1.96
C VAL A 139 -5.11 -2.20 -1.10
N SER A 140 -5.88 -2.72 -0.16
CA SER A 140 -6.62 -1.98 0.85
C SER A 140 -5.88 -1.96 2.19
N THR A 141 -6.61 -2.11 3.29
CA THR A 141 -6.07 -2.24 4.64
C THR A 141 -6.98 -3.11 5.51
N ALA A 142 -6.42 -3.81 6.47
CA ALA A 142 -7.20 -4.58 7.45
C ALA A 142 -8.09 -3.67 8.32
N TYR A 143 -7.76 -2.38 8.38
CA TYR A 143 -8.43 -1.40 9.26
C TYR A 143 -9.65 -0.71 8.66
N VAL A 144 -10.13 -1.11 7.47
CA VAL A 144 -11.32 -0.52 6.85
C VAL A 144 -12.59 -0.67 7.70
N ASN A 145 -12.68 -1.74 8.50
CA ASN A 145 -13.84 -2.06 9.35
C ASN A 145 -13.54 -1.90 10.84
N TYR A 146 -12.48 -1.19 11.19
CA TYR A 146 -12.04 -1.01 12.58
C TYR A 146 -13.10 -0.39 13.51
N HIS A 147 -14.03 0.37 12.96
CA HIS A 147 -15.13 1.01 13.69
C HIS A 147 -16.26 0.05 14.10
N LEU A 148 -16.19 -1.20 13.66
CA LEU A 148 -17.15 -2.22 14.08
C LEU A 148 -16.70 -2.82 15.43
N ASP A 149 -17.67 -3.12 16.28
CA ASP A 149 -17.44 -3.75 17.59
C ASP A 149 -17.37 -5.28 17.50
N ASP A 150 -17.26 -5.84 16.30
CA ASP A 150 -17.13 -7.28 16.09
C ASP A 150 -15.78 -7.79 16.64
N GLU A 151 -15.79 -8.89 17.38
CA GLU A 151 -14.57 -9.55 17.86
C GLU A 151 -13.71 -10.07 16.71
N ILE A 152 -14.35 -10.49 15.61
CA ILE A 152 -13.68 -11.02 14.43
C ILE A 152 -14.19 -10.31 13.18
N ILE A 153 -13.35 -9.52 12.57
CA ILE A 153 -13.64 -8.87 11.29
C ILE A 153 -13.47 -9.86 10.14
N GLN A 154 -14.57 -10.16 9.44
CA GLN A 154 -14.62 -11.14 8.36
C GLN A 154 -14.11 -10.57 7.02
N GLU A 155 -13.73 -11.47 6.11
CA GLU A 155 -13.27 -11.16 4.74
C GLU A 155 -14.44 -10.86 3.79
N LYS A 156 -15.27 -9.88 4.16
CA LYS A 156 -16.45 -9.43 3.39
C LYS A 156 -16.56 -7.91 3.34
N ILE A 157 -17.43 -7.42 2.47
CA ILE A 157 -17.93 -6.03 2.55
C ILE A 157 -19.08 -6.06 3.56
N TYR A 158 -18.96 -5.24 4.60
CA TYR A 158 -20.05 -5.01 5.54
C TYR A 158 -21.05 -4.02 4.96
N GLU A 159 -22.31 -4.16 5.34
CA GLU A 159 -23.34 -3.23 4.93
C GLU A 159 -23.05 -1.83 5.43
N THR A 160 -23.11 -0.89 4.53
CA THR A 160 -22.89 0.53 4.82
C THR A 160 -23.74 1.35 3.87
N ARG A 161 -24.02 2.60 4.26
CA ARG A 161 -24.69 3.58 3.40
C ARG A 161 -23.77 4.22 2.37
N MET A 162 -22.50 3.81 2.31
CA MET A 162 -21.55 4.34 1.35
C MET A 162 -21.82 3.86 -0.07
N ASP A 163 -21.76 4.80 -1.02
CA ASP A 163 -21.98 4.57 -2.43
C ASP A 163 -21.38 5.69 -3.30
N HIS A 164 -21.77 5.79 -4.56
CA HIS A 164 -21.39 6.88 -5.44
C HIS A 164 -21.94 8.26 -5.01
N ASN A 165 -23.10 8.30 -4.37
CA ASN A 165 -23.63 9.56 -3.82
C ASN A 165 -22.76 10.05 -2.67
N THR A 166 -22.27 9.10 -1.83
CA THR A 166 -21.29 9.42 -0.78
C THR A 166 -20.00 10.00 -1.39
N LEU A 167 -19.49 9.40 -2.46
CA LEU A 167 -18.31 9.92 -3.18
C LEU A 167 -18.56 11.35 -3.68
N THR A 168 -19.70 11.59 -4.35
CA THR A 168 -20.09 12.91 -4.87
C THR A 168 -20.22 13.93 -3.74
N ASN A 169 -20.85 13.57 -2.63
CA ASN A 169 -21.01 14.45 -1.47
C ASN A 169 -19.67 14.82 -0.82
N VAL A 170 -18.71 13.87 -0.76
CA VAL A 170 -17.36 14.19 -0.28
C VAL A 170 -16.69 15.20 -1.21
N LEU A 171 -16.73 14.97 -2.52
CA LEU A 171 -16.09 15.83 -3.51
C LEU A 171 -16.67 17.24 -3.52
N ASN A 172 -17.98 17.37 -3.28
CA ASN A 172 -18.69 18.63 -3.15
C ASN A 172 -18.56 19.27 -1.76
N LYS A 173 -17.77 18.66 -0.84
CA LYS A 173 -17.58 19.11 0.55
C LYS A 173 -18.86 19.13 1.40
N ASN A 174 -19.86 18.34 1.04
CA ASN A 174 -21.12 18.21 1.79
C ASN A 174 -21.00 17.31 3.02
N ILE A 175 -19.93 16.49 3.10
CA ILE A 175 -19.63 15.65 4.26
C ILE A 175 -18.56 16.33 5.10
N THR A 176 -18.91 16.67 6.33
CA THR A 176 -18.05 17.37 7.29
C THR A 176 -17.53 16.44 8.40
N SER A 177 -18.15 15.27 8.58
CA SER A 177 -17.75 14.29 9.59
C SER A 177 -17.58 12.91 8.98
N ILE A 178 -16.53 12.22 9.42
CA ILE A 178 -16.23 10.84 9.02
C ILE A 178 -16.51 9.83 10.14
N LYS A 179 -17.18 10.26 11.22
CA LYS A 179 -17.53 9.31 12.29
C LYS A 179 -18.36 8.16 11.73
N PRO A 180 -18.13 6.92 12.15
CA PRO A 180 -17.24 6.46 13.23
C PRO A 180 -15.80 6.15 12.81
N TYR A 181 -15.33 6.51 11.62
CA TYR A 181 -13.99 6.19 11.14
C TYR A 181 -12.90 6.97 11.89
N LEU A 182 -11.78 6.33 12.14
CA LEU A 182 -10.65 6.91 12.86
C LEU A 182 -9.95 8.04 12.09
N ASN A 183 -9.87 7.92 10.77
CA ASN A 183 -9.13 8.84 9.93
C ASN A 183 -9.62 8.79 8.48
N THR A 184 -9.21 9.77 7.69
CA THR A 184 -9.60 9.90 6.30
C THR A 184 -9.01 8.81 5.39
N TYR A 185 -7.90 8.20 5.81
CA TYR A 185 -7.30 7.08 5.08
C TYR A 185 -8.19 5.85 5.11
N THR A 186 -8.59 5.36 6.30
CA THR A 186 -9.46 4.18 6.43
C THR A 186 -10.82 4.41 5.80
N TYR A 187 -11.39 5.62 5.95
CA TYR A 187 -12.62 6.03 5.28
C TYR A 187 -12.48 5.90 3.76
N SER A 188 -11.44 6.51 3.16
CA SER A 188 -11.24 6.49 1.70
C SER A 188 -11.00 5.07 1.16
N LYS A 189 -10.29 4.23 1.92
CA LYS A 189 -10.06 2.84 1.55
C LYS A 189 -11.36 2.02 1.56
N GLN A 190 -12.21 2.17 2.57
CA GLN A 190 -13.50 1.49 2.63
C GLN A 190 -14.43 1.95 1.51
N LEU A 191 -14.56 3.26 1.28
CA LEU A 191 -15.35 3.80 0.18
C LEU A 191 -14.89 3.21 -1.16
N THR A 192 -13.57 3.08 -1.36
CA THR A 192 -13.00 2.47 -2.57
C THR A 192 -13.42 1.01 -2.71
N GLU A 193 -13.30 0.21 -1.67
CA GLU A 193 -13.69 -1.21 -1.70
C GLU A 193 -15.16 -1.39 -2.10
N ILE A 194 -16.04 -0.59 -1.49
CA ILE A 194 -17.48 -0.65 -1.73
C ILE A 194 -17.80 -0.33 -3.19
N ILE A 195 -17.25 0.78 -3.71
CA ILE A 195 -17.53 1.21 -5.08
C ILE A 195 -16.91 0.22 -6.07
N LEU A 196 -15.65 -0.19 -5.91
CA LEU A 196 -15.02 -1.18 -6.77
C LEU A 196 -15.83 -2.50 -6.81
N THR A 197 -16.35 -2.94 -5.66
CA THR A 197 -17.15 -4.17 -5.57
C THR A 197 -18.47 -4.05 -6.30
N LYS A 198 -19.12 -2.88 -6.28
CA LYS A 198 -20.35 -2.62 -7.05
C LYS A 198 -20.06 -2.53 -8.55
N GLU A 199 -19.07 -1.76 -8.93
CA GLU A 199 -18.69 -1.48 -10.32
C GLU A 199 -18.15 -2.69 -11.09
N ARG A 200 -17.46 -3.63 -10.43
CA ARG A 200 -16.94 -4.84 -11.08
C ARG A 200 -18.04 -5.70 -11.67
N LYS A 201 -19.25 -5.67 -11.08
CA LYS A 201 -20.40 -6.47 -11.57
C LYS A 201 -20.84 -6.05 -12.98
N LEU A 202 -20.47 -4.83 -13.38
CA LEU A 202 -20.80 -4.23 -14.66
C LEU A 202 -19.62 -4.31 -15.66
N SER A 203 -18.63 -5.16 -15.39
CA SER A 203 -17.39 -5.19 -16.18
C SER A 203 -16.81 -6.61 -16.29
N ASN A 204 -15.90 -6.81 -17.23
CA ASN A 204 -15.11 -8.04 -17.39
C ASN A 204 -13.92 -8.12 -16.41
N VAL A 205 -14.04 -7.51 -15.23
CA VAL A 205 -12.95 -7.42 -14.25
C VAL A 205 -13.17 -8.37 -13.09
N ASP A 206 -12.22 -9.29 -12.88
CA ASP A 206 -12.13 -10.07 -11.66
C ASP A 206 -11.42 -9.22 -10.59
N LEU A 207 -12.10 -8.92 -9.49
CA LEU A 207 -11.60 -8.05 -8.43
C LEU A 207 -11.12 -8.87 -7.23
N HIS A 208 -9.88 -8.63 -6.82
CA HIS A 208 -9.30 -9.20 -5.61
C HIS A 208 -8.85 -8.08 -4.67
N ILE A 209 -9.39 -8.03 -3.47
CA ILE A 209 -9.03 -7.06 -2.45
C ILE A 209 -8.12 -7.73 -1.44
N VAL A 210 -6.91 -7.17 -1.28
CA VAL A 210 -5.95 -7.59 -0.25
C VAL A 210 -5.95 -6.54 0.84
N ARG A 211 -6.21 -6.95 2.07
CA ARG A 211 -6.25 -6.10 3.26
C ARG A 211 -5.06 -6.40 4.17
N PRO A 212 -3.89 -5.78 3.93
CA PRO A 212 -2.76 -5.96 4.82
C PRO A 212 -2.99 -5.27 6.16
N SER A 213 -2.47 -5.87 7.22
CA SER A 213 -2.21 -5.20 8.49
C SER A 213 -1.03 -4.24 8.34
N ILE A 214 -0.40 -3.79 9.44
CA ILE A 214 0.73 -2.86 9.39
C ILE A 214 1.91 -3.53 8.69
N ILE A 215 2.31 -2.96 7.54
CA ILE A 215 3.41 -3.50 6.73
C ILE A 215 4.75 -3.08 7.32
N VAL A 216 5.57 -4.07 7.66
CA VAL A 216 6.91 -3.89 8.22
C VAL A 216 7.98 -4.43 7.26
N CYS A 217 9.25 -4.34 7.70
CA CYS A 217 10.41 -4.80 6.93
C CYS A 217 10.25 -6.24 6.42
N ALA A 218 10.91 -6.55 5.30
CA ALA A 218 10.86 -7.85 4.66
C ALA A 218 11.50 -8.95 5.53
N ASP A 219 10.88 -10.13 5.51
CA ASP A 219 11.42 -11.35 6.08
C ASP A 219 12.56 -11.92 5.19
N LYS A 220 12.38 -11.92 3.89
CA LYS A 220 13.29 -12.57 2.94
C LYS A 220 13.74 -11.71 1.78
N TYR A 221 12.85 -10.98 1.12
CA TYR A 221 13.18 -10.27 -0.13
C TYR A 221 12.49 -8.90 -0.28
N PRO A 222 13.14 -8.00 -1.08
CA PRO A 222 14.32 -8.17 -1.94
C PRO A 222 15.55 -8.70 -1.22
N HIS A 223 15.77 -8.30 0.03
CA HIS A 223 16.73 -8.85 0.97
C HIS A 223 16.12 -8.79 2.38
N LYS A 224 16.63 -9.62 3.29
CA LYS A 224 16.18 -9.63 4.68
C LYS A 224 16.35 -8.26 5.32
N GLY A 225 15.29 -7.77 5.98
CA GLY A 225 15.27 -6.44 6.60
C GLY A 225 15.04 -5.27 5.64
N TYR A 226 14.79 -5.52 4.33
CA TYR A 226 14.39 -4.45 3.40
C TYR A 226 13.21 -3.68 3.96
N GLY A 227 13.37 -2.38 4.15
CA GLY A 227 12.39 -1.54 4.82
C GLY A 227 12.42 -0.10 4.33
N CYS A 228 11.52 0.71 4.86
CA CYS A 228 11.52 2.15 4.69
C CYS A 228 11.37 2.82 6.05
N LEU A 229 11.97 3.98 6.23
CA LEU A 229 11.87 4.78 7.45
C LEU A 229 10.55 5.58 7.44
N GLN A 230 9.42 4.86 7.40
CA GLN A 230 8.09 5.45 7.44
C GLN A 230 7.21 4.66 8.42
N ASN A 231 6.21 5.33 9.00
CA ASN A 231 5.24 4.71 9.90
C ASN A 231 5.89 3.95 11.06
N VAL A 232 5.44 2.72 11.30
CA VAL A 232 5.91 1.85 12.41
C VAL A 232 7.40 1.53 12.31
N ASN A 233 7.96 1.40 11.12
CA ASN A 233 9.41 1.18 10.97
C ASN A 233 10.21 2.37 11.49
N LEU A 234 9.72 3.60 11.30
CA LEU A 234 10.32 4.80 11.88
C LEU A 234 10.24 4.80 13.41
N ALA A 235 9.11 4.36 13.98
CA ALA A 235 8.96 4.24 15.43
C ALA A 235 9.93 3.22 16.02
N PHE A 236 10.08 2.05 15.40
CA PHE A 236 11.09 1.06 15.83
C PHE A 236 12.51 1.59 15.72
N PHE A 237 12.83 2.27 14.62
CA PHE A 237 14.14 2.90 14.45
C PHE A 237 14.38 3.97 15.52
N GLY A 238 13.40 4.83 15.79
CA GLY A 238 13.48 5.85 16.82
C GLY A 238 13.67 5.26 18.22
N ALA A 239 13.02 4.15 18.52
CA ALA A 239 13.23 3.42 19.78
C ALA A 239 14.65 2.84 19.91
N ILE A 240 15.19 2.27 18.80
CA ILE A 240 16.55 1.72 18.76
C ILE A 240 17.60 2.82 18.92
N THR A 241 17.40 3.97 18.29
CA THR A 241 18.33 5.11 18.34
C THR A 241 18.20 5.94 19.62
N GLY A 242 17.14 5.70 20.42
CA GLY A 242 16.86 6.46 21.64
C GLY A 242 16.19 7.82 21.38
N THR A 243 15.79 8.12 20.14
CA THR A 243 15.06 9.35 19.78
C THR A 243 13.58 9.29 20.17
N ILE A 244 13.04 8.10 20.45
CA ILE A 244 11.72 7.87 21.03
C ILE A 244 11.91 7.22 22.40
N ALA A 245 11.46 7.91 23.45
CA ALA A 245 11.80 7.55 24.83
C ALA A 245 10.94 6.41 25.41
N CYS A 246 9.68 6.28 25.03
CA CYS A 246 8.79 5.26 25.59
C CYS A 246 7.65 4.89 24.64
N PHE A 247 7.23 3.64 24.76
CA PHE A 247 5.93 3.17 24.33
C PHE A 247 5.14 2.89 25.62
N ASP A 248 4.09 3.63 25.86
CA ASP A 248 3.17 3.35 26.96
C ASP A 248 2.23 2.21 26.53
N ILE A 249 2.76 1.00 26.54
CA ILE A 249 2.04 -0.22 26.12
C ILE A 249 2.34 -1.31 27.15
N GLU A 250 1.29 -1.97 27.64
CA GLU A 250 1.41 -3.11 28.53
C GLU A 250 2.42 -4.14 28.00
N PRO A 251 3.38 -4.63 28.83
CA PRO A 251 4.46 -5.52 28.41
C PRO A 251 4.00 -6.80 27.72
N ASN A 252 2.83 -7.30 28.11
CA ASN A 252 2.25 -8.53 27.58
C ASN A 252 1.41 -8.32 26.31
N THR A 253 1.26 -7.07 25.85
CA THR A 253 0.52 -6.79 24.59
C THR A 253 1.19 -7.50 23.42
N LYS A 254 0.41 -8.26 22.69
CA LYS A 254 0.85 -9.00 21.49
C LYS A 254 0.62 -8.15 20.25
N PHE A 255 1.65 -7.99 19.44
CA PHE A 255 1.54 -7.35 18.13
C PHE A 255 1.05 -8.38 17.07
N ASN A 256 -0.24 -8.62 17.00
CA ASN A 256 -0.83 -9.52 16.00
C ASN A 256 -1.11 -8.81 14.66
N CYS A 257 -0.85 -7.51 14.58
CA CYS A 257 -1.30 -6.65 13.49
C CYS A 257 -0.17 -6.19 12.55
N ILE A 258 0.99 -6.85 12.56
CA ILE A 258 2.09 -6.56 11.65
C ILE A 258 2.25 -7.67 10.61
N VAL A 259 2.72 -7.29 9.41
CA VAL A 259 3.00 -8.25 8.33
C VAL A 259 4.23 -7.82 7.54
N PRO A 260 5.20 -8.73 7.29
CA PRO A 260 6.34 -8.44 6.42
C PRO A 260 5.89 -8.08 5.01
N VAL A 261 6.54 -7.07 4.40
CA VAL A 261 6.18 -6.55 3.07
C VAL A 261 6.22 -7.61 1.98
N ASP A 262 7.13 -8.57 2.08
CA ASP A 262 7.26 -9.66 1.13
C ASP A 262 6.11 -10.68 1.24
N LYS A 263 5.50 -10.85 2.40
CA LYS A 263 4.28 -11.67 2.55
C LYS A 263 3.09 -11.01 1.85
N VAL A 264 2.93 -9.68 2.02
CA VAL A 264 1.90 -8.92 1.29
C VAL A 264 2.12 -9.00 -0.22
N SER A 265 3.36 -8.81 -0.66
CA SER A 265 3.75 -8.97 -2.07
C SER A 265 3.41 -10.36 -2.61
N ASN A 266 3.70 -11.42 -1.83
CA ASN A 266 3.32 -12.80 -2.18
C ASN A 266 1.83 -12.96 -2.37
N MET A 267 1.03 -12.44 -1.45
CA MET A 267 -0.42 -12.51 -1.54
C MET A 267 -0.95 -11.82 -2.79
N CYS A 268 -0.46 -10.60 -3.10
CA CYS A 268 -0.86 -9.87 -4.30
C CYS A 268 -0.58 -10.68 -5.57
N ILE A 269 0.61 -11.28 -5.68
CA ILE A 269 0.99 -12.07 -6.85
C ILE A 269 0.22 -13.39 -6.92
N HIS A 270 -0.04 -14.03 -5.78
CA HIS A 270 -0.86 -15.24 -5.74
C HIS A 270 -2.29 -15.00 -6.26
N LYS A 271 -2.85 -13.80 -6.02
CA LYS A 271 -4.17 -13.42 -6.56
C LYS A 271 -4.21 -13.38 -8.10
N LEU A 272 -3.10 -13.14 -8.78
CA LEU A 272 -3.04 -13.21 -10.24
C LEU A 272 -3.35 -14.61 -10.77
N LYS A 273 -3.06 -15.65 -10.00
CA LYS A 273 -3.33 -17.06 -10.34
C LYS A 273 -4.70 -17.55 -9.86
N SER A 274 -5.46 -16.73 -9.15
CA SER A 274 -6.77 -17.12 -8.59
C SER A 274 -7.76 -17.45 -9.70
N LYS A 275 -8.53 -18.53 -9.53
CA LYS A 275 -9.67 -18.88 -10.40
C LYS A 275 -10.96 -18.17 -9.98
N LYS A 276 -11.00 -17.55 -8.81
CA LYS A 276 -12.17 -16.81 -8.30
C LYS A 276 -12.34 -15.50 -9.08
N LYS A 277 -13.58 -15.13 -9.36
CA LYS A 277 -13.91 -13.81 -9.95
C LYS A 277 -13.86 -12.67 -8.92
N TYR A 278 -13.91 -13.01 -7.64
CA TYR A 278 -13.92 -12.06 -6.55
C TYR A 278 -13.37 -12.69 -5.28
N SER A 279 -12.58 -11.93 -4.56
CA SER A 279 -12.18 -12.28 -3.19
C SER A 279 -11.76 -11.05 -2.41
N ILE A 280 -12.03 -11.07 -1.12
CA ILE A 280 -11.41 -10.20 -0.11
C ILE A 280 -10.55 -11.11 0.75
N GLN A 281 -9.36 -10.65 1.14
CA GLN A 281 -8.50 -11.42 2.02
C GLN A 281 -7.67 -10.52 2.91
N HIS A 282 -7.68 -10.81 4.21
CA HIS A 282 -6.77 -10.20 5.16
C HIS A 282 -5.36 -10.77 4.97
N CYS A 283 -4.37 -9.91 5.09
CA CYS A 283 -2.96 -10.28 5.08
C CYS A 283 -2.34 -9.82 6.39
N SER A 284 -2.46 -10.66 7.39
CA SER A 284 -1.85 -10.49 8.71
C SER A 284 -0.92 -11.66 8.99
N TYR A 285 0.04 -11.46 9.88
CA TYR A 285 0.96 -12.51 10.29
C TYR A 285 0.55 -13.03 11.66
N ASN A 286 -0.25 -14.10 11.66
CA ASN A 286 -0.81 -14.68 12.89
C ASN A 286 0.15 -15.63 13.63
N ASN A 287 1.32 -15.91 13.08
CA ASN A 287 2.27 -16.83 13.71
C ASN A 287 3.25 -16.06 14.59
N ASN A 288 2.87 -15.87 15.82
CA ASN A 288 3.73 -15.62 16.97
C ASN A 288 3.70 -14.22 17.57
N HIS A 289 3.22 -14.15 18.71
CA HIS A 289 3.83 -13.80 20.00
C HIS A 289 5.03 -12.82 19.94
N PHE A 290 5.00 -11.82 19.04
CA PHE A 290 5.87 -10.68 19.15
C PHE A 290 5.22 -9.75 20.20
N SER A 291 5.68 -9.86 21.46
CA SER A 291 5.20 -9.00 22.54
C SER A 291 6.04 -7.74 22.65
N VAL A 292 5.48 -6.72 23.28
CA VAL A 292 6.21 -5.49 23.65
C VAL A 292 7.46 -5.82 24.44
N ALA A 293 7.38 -6.78 25.37
CA ALA A 293 8.52 -7.23 26.15
C ALA A 293 9.65 -7.80 25.28
N LYS A 294 9.33 -8.61 24.27
CA LYS A 294 10.35 -9.12 23.33
C LYS A 294 10.97 -8.00 22.50
N LEU A 295 10.18 -7.01 22.07
CA LEU A 295 10.68 -5.83 21.38
C LEU A 295 11.62 -5.03 22.27
N HIS A 296 11.24 -4.79 23.51
CA HIS A 296 12.04 -4.06 24.50
C HIS A 296 13.39 -4.77 24.74
N ASN A 297 13.37 -6.08 24.98
CA ASN A 297 14.58 -6.88 25.15
C ASN A 297 15.50 -6.84 23.92
N PHE A 298 14.91 -6.88 22.71
CA PHE A 298 15.66 -6.77 21.47
C PHE A 298 16.32 -5.38 21.31
N ILE A 299 15.57 -4.31 21.61
CA ILE A 299 16.08 -2.93 21.58
C ILE A 299 17.24 -2.77 22.57
N ASN A 300 17.09 -3.25 23.81
CA ASN A 300 18.14 -3.19 24.82
C ASN A 300 19.37 -3.99 24.40
N HIS A 301 19.19 -5.17 23.82
CA HIS A 301 20.31 -5.96 23.28
C HIS A 301 21.09 -5.21 22.20
N ILE A 302 20.40 -4.51 21.28
CA ILE A 302 21.06 -3.69 20.25
C ILE A 302 21.78 -2.50 20.88
N LYS A 303 21.14 -1.81 21.84
CA LYS A 303 21.76 -0.66 22.54
C LYS A 303 23.04 -1.08 23.27
N ASN A 304 23.01 -2.20 23.97
CA ASN A 304 24.18 -2.71 24.69
C ASN A 304 25.30 -3.13 23.73
N LYS A 305 25.00 -3.71 22.56
CA LYS A 305 26.00 -4.02 21.53
C LYS A 305 26.59 -2.77 20.88
N LYS A 306 25.85 -1.67 20.77
CA LYS A 306 26.35 -0.40 20.22
C LYS A 306 27.35 0.30 21.14
N GLN A 307 27.32 0.06 22.43
CA GLN A 307 28.35 0.55 23.33
C GLN A 307 29.71 -0.13 23.08
N ALA A 308 29.74 -1.30 22.48
CA ALA A 308 30.96 -2.02 22.11
C ALA A 308 31.55 -1.68 20.74
N ASN A 309 30.72 -1.14 19.81
CA ASN A 309 31.17 -0.69 18.48
C ASN A 309 30.25 0.42 17.97
N PRO A 310 30.70 1.69 17.97
CA PRO A 310 29.94 2.77 17.34
C PRO A 310 29.94 2.54 15.82
N ILE A 311 28.85 2.01 15.29
CA ILE A 311 28.60 2.06 13.86
C ILE A 311 28.27 3.52 13.55
N LEU A 312 29.20 4.19 12.91
CA LEU A 312 29.02 5.50 12.30
C LEU A 312 27.80 5.44 11.36
N ILE A 313 26.70 6.00 11.82
CA ILE A 313 25.56 6.35 10.96
C ILE A 313 25.85 7.77 10.49
N ASP A 314 26.85 7.93 9.63
CA ASP A 314 27.04 9.15 8.88
C ASP A 314 25.96 9.25 7.79
N SER A 315 25.32 10.40 7.77
CA SER A 315 24.43 10.88 6.71
C SER A 315 23.00 10.32 6.64
N ILE A 316 22.22 10.37 7.71
CA ILE A 316 20.76 10.49 7.56
C ILE A 316 20.37 11.91 7.98
N TYR A 317 20.09 12.76 7.01
CA TYR A 317 19.51 14.09 7.25
C TYR A 317 18.14 13.93 7.91
N TYR A 318 18.10 14.14 9.20
CA TYR A 318 16.90 14.12 10.02
C TYR A 318 16.22 15.49 9.95
N LYS A 319 15.12 15.60 9.20
CA LYS A 319 14.17 16.68 9.46
C LYS A 319 13.26 16.22 10.60
N PRO A 320 13.16 16.95 11.71
CA PRO A 320 12.31 16.56 12.82
C PRO A 320 10.84 16.71 12.43
N TYR A 321 10.21 15.61 12.06
CA TYR A 321 8.76 15.50 11.92
C TYR A 321 8.26 14.65 13.09
N VAL A 322 8.24 15.25 14.26
CA VAL A 322 7.80 14.64 15.51
C VAL A 322 6.63 15.42 16.12
N PRO A 323 5.45 15.44 15.47
CA PRO A 323 4.25 15.61 16.27
C PRO A 323 3.21 14.49 16.12
N LEU A 324 3.56 13.32 15.59
CA LEU A 324 2.56 12.30 15.23
C LEU A 324 2.31 11.24 16.32
N PHE A 325 3.04 11.24 17.43
CA PHE A 325 2.98 10.15 18.41
C PHE A 325 2.72 10.61 19.85
N VAL A 326 2.50 11.89 20.11
CA VAL A 326 2.21 12.38 21.45
C VAL A 326 0.71 12.67 21.56
N GLY A 327 0.00 11.83 22.29
CA GLY A 327 -1.26 12.23 22.92
C GLY A 327 -2.58 11.79 22.28
N ASN A 328 -2.66 10.74 21.46
CA ASN A 328 -3.95 10.20 21.05
C ASN A 328 -4.16 8.75 21.50
N SER A 329 -4.97 8.58 22.55
CA SER A 329 -5.44 7.29 23.07
C SER A 329 -6.04 6.36 21.97
N THR A 330 -6.43 6.92 20.84
CA THR A 330 -6.95 6.20 19.67
C THR A 330 -5.91 5.33 18.98
N PHE A 331 -4.62 5.65 19.09
CA PHE A 331 -3.54 4.85 18.50
C PHE A 331 -3.34 3.53 19.23
N TYR A 332 -3.62 3.48 20.54
CA TYR A 332 -3.51 2.26 21.36
C TYR A 332 -4.50 1.18 20.97
N LYS A 333 -5.72 1.55 20.55
CA LYS A 333 -6.71 0.59 20.07
C LYS A 333 -6.29 -0.11 18.75
N ILE A 334 -5.46 0.56 17.91
CA ILE A 334 -4.96 -0.02 16.66
C ILE A 334 -3.92 -1.14 16.91
N TYR A 335 -3.22 -1.08 18.03
CA TYR A 335 -2.21 -2.08 18.40
C TYR A 335 -2.75 -3.23 19.26
N ALA A 336 -3.96 -3.14 19.74
CA ALA A 336 -4.58 -4.12 20.64
C ALA A 336 -5.51 -5.13 19.96
N ILE A 337 -5.67 -5.06 18.61
CA ILE A 337 -6.53 -6.01 17.87
C ILE A 337 -5.67 -7.10 17.20
#